data_5195cdf08cb6ac358a90728d172b0b22
#
_entry.id   5195cdf08cb6ac358a90728d172b0b22
#
_cell.length_a   1.000
_cell.length_b   1.000
_cell.length_c   1.000
_cell.angle_alpha   90.00
_cell.angle_beta   90.00
_cell.angle_gamma   90.00
#
_symmetry.space_group_name_H-M   'P 1'
#
loop_
_entity.id
_entity.type
_entity.pdbx_description
1 polymer ?
#
loop_
_entity_poly.entity_id
_entity_poly.type
_entity_poly.pdbx_seq_one_letter_code
_entity_poly.pdbx_strand_id
1 'polypeptide(L)'
;VLKEAEEAGVTVILFDRTIDADESLYVASIVSDMAKEGQTAVDWLASQNLDTYNIIHIQGVMGSAAQIGRTGALDEQVAANDNWNMVTQQTAEWNAETAQQIVQSVIDSGKEFNVIYAENDDMAKGAVAALDKTNISHGVGKDVIVMGFDCNKWALEELLAGNWNYDGQ
;
A
#
# COMPACT_ATOMS: atom_id res chain seq x y z
N VAL A 1 -8.52 21.10 17.64
CA VAL A 1 -9.22 21.46 16.38
C VAL A 1 -10.70 21.10 16.45
N LEU A 2 -11.13 19.82 16.64
CA LEU A 2 -12.54 19.45 16.62
C LEU A 2 -13.37 20.14 17.72
N LYS A 3 -12.90 20.13 18.96
CA LYS A 3 -13.55 20.82 20.09
C LYS A 3 -13.65 22.34 19.88
N GLU A 4 -12.63 22.93 19.31
CA GLU A 4 -12.62 24.37 18.98
C GLU A 4 -13.66 24.68 17.87
N ALA A 5 -13.82 23.76 16.89
CA ALA A 5 -14.85 23.88 15.87
C ALA A 5 -16.26 23.79 16.48
N GLU A 6 -16.47 22.83 17.38
CA GLU A 6 -17.74 22.68 18.12
C GLU A 6 -18.07 23.94 18.94
N GLU A 7 -17.09 24.44 19.72
CA GLU A 7 -17.25 25.69 20.52
C GLU A 7 -17.55 26.91 19.64
N ALA A 8 -17.02 26.94 18.42
CA ALA A 8 -17.25 27.98 17.43
C ALA A 8 -18.56 27.79 16.63
N GLY A 9 -19.30 26.71 16.86
CA GLY A 9 -20.51 26.37 16.11
C GLY A 9 -20.25 25.95 14.65
N VAL A 10 -19.03 25.48 14.34
CA VAL A 10 -18.67 25.03 13.00
C VAL A 10 -19.01 23.55 12.84
N THR A 11 -19.82 23.26 11.82
CA THR A 11 -20.14 21.86 11.46
C THR A 11 -18.93 21.17 10.82
N VAL A 12 -18.54 20.01 11.36
CA VAL A 12 -17.42 19.22 10.85
C VAL A 12 -17.94 17.96 10.15
N ILE A 13 -17.37 17.66 8.98
CA ILE A 13 -17.52 16.40 8.26
C ILE A 13 -16.11 15.82 8.07
N LEU A 14 -15.91 14.55 8.43
CA LEU A 14 -14.68 13.85 8.13
C LEU A 14 -14.73 13.31 6.69
N PHE A 15 -13.62 13.45 5.98
CA PHE A 15 -13.50 12.99 4.61
C PHE A 15 -12.16 12.29 4.40
N ASP A 16 -12.15 11.23 3.59
CA ASP A 16 -10.98 10.42 3.23
C ASP A 16 -10.56 9.43 4.33
N ARG A 17 -10.30 9.88 5.55
CA ARG A 17 -9.80 9.03 6.64
C ARG A 17 -10.49 9.30 7.97
N THR A 18 -10.49 8.29 8.82
CA THR A 18 -10.98 8.39 10.20
C THR A 18 -9.95 9.05 11.11
N ILE A 19 -10.45 9.50 12.27
CA ILE A 19 -9.63 9.98 13.39
C ILE A 19 -10.13 9.32 14.68
N ASP A 20 -9.25 9.16 15.65
CA ASP A 20 -9.60 8.71 17.00
C ASP A 20 -10.13 9.91 17.80
N ALA A 21 -11.44 10.15 17.69
CA ALA A 21 -12.14 11.25 18.36
C ALA A 21 -13.59 10.86 18.68
N ASP A 22 -14.20 11.59 19.63
CA ASP A 22 -15.61 11.43 19.98
C ASP A 22 -16.51 11.73 18.77
N GLU A 23 -17.40 10.80 18.43
CA GLU A 23 -18.31 10.91 17.28
C GLU A 23 -19.28 12.08 17.39
N SER A 24 -19.51 12.64 18.60
CA SER A 24 -20.30 13.83 18.78
C SER A 24 -19.68 15.09 18.18
N LEU A 25 -18.38 15.09 17.89
CA LEU A 25 -17.61 16.24 17.39
C LEU A 25 -17.72 16.43 15.87
N TYR A 26 -18.40 15.54 15.16
CA TYR A 26 -18.63 15.65 13.72
C TYR A 26 -19.99 15.05 13.34
N VAL A 27 -20.59 15.55 12.28
CA VAL A 27 -21.95 15.15 11.87
C VAL A 27 -21.98 13.99 10.89
N ALA A 28 -20.86 13.74 10.18
CA ALA A 28 -20.73 12.65 9.22
C ALA A 28 -19.27 12.29 9.00
N SER A 29 -19.06 11.04 8.59
CA SER A 29 -17.76 10.52 8.15
C SER A 29 -17.96 9.83 6.79
N ILE A 30 -17.22 10.30 5.77
CA ILE A 30 -17.21 9.73 4.41
C ILE A 30 -15.80 9.26 4.15
N VAL A 31 -15.54 8.00 4.43
CA VAL A 31 -14.20 7.41 4.46
C VAL A 31 -14.20 6.04 3.80
N SER A 32 -13.05 5.61 3.29
CA SER A 32 -12.86 4.24 2.84
C SER A 32 -12.70 3.28 4.03
N ASP A 33 -13.10 2.02 3.81
CA ASP A 33 -12.79 0.93 4.74
C ASP A 33 -11.38 0.39 4.46
N MET A 34 -10.39 1.03 5.06
CA MET A 34 -8.97 0.75 4.85
C MET A 34 -8.58 -0.70 5.20
N ALA A 35 -9.27 -1.33 6.17
CA ALA A 35 -9.03 -2.73 6.50
C ALA A 35 -9.54 -3.65 5.37
N LYS A 36 -10.70 -3.33 4.80
CA LYS A 36 -11.25 -4.06 3.65
C LYS A 36 -10.40 -3.87 2.39
N GLU A 37 -9.83 -2.70 2.16
CA GLU A 37 -8.89 -2.47 1.07
C GLU A 37 -7.68 -3.40 1.19
N GLY A 38 -7.06 -3.44 2.38
CA GLY A 38 -5.95 -4.35 2.66
C GLY A 38 -6.33 -5.82 2.47
N GLN A 39 -7.48 -6.25 2.99
CA GLN A 39 -7.96 -7.62 2.82
C GLN A 39 -8.21 -7.97 1.35
N THR A 40 -8.84 -7.08 0.58
CA THR A 40 -9.09 -7.29 -0.85
C THR A 40 -7.79 -7.44 -1.64
N ALA A 41 -6.78 -6.64 -1.34
CA ALA A 41 -5.46 -6.72 -1.97
C ALA A 41 -4.75 -8.04 -1.63
N VAL A 42 -4.79 -8.47 -0.38
CA VAL A 42 -4.21 -9.74 0.07
C VAL A 42 -4.93 -10.94 -0.54
N ASP A 43 -6.27 -10.91 -0.59
CA ASP A 43 -7.07 -11.97 -1.23
C ASP A 43 -6.74 -12.08 -2.73
N TRP A 44 -6.60 -10.92 -3.40
CA TRP A 44 -6.19 -10.91 -4.80
C TRP A 44 -4.77 -11.50 -4.97
N LEU A 45 -3.81 -11.09 -4.13
CA LEU A 45 -2.43 -11.61 -4.19
C LEU A 45 -2.41 -13.12 -3.95
N ALA A 46 -3.16 -13.62 -2.96
CA ALA A 46 -3.28 -15.05 -2.69
C ALA A 46 -3.85 -15.82 -3.89
N SER A 47 -4.78 -15.22 -4.64
CA SER A 47 -5.37 -15.82 -5.84
C SER A 47 -4.39 -16.04 -6.99
N GLN A 48 -3.18 -15.40 -6.93
CA GLN A 48 -2.13 -15.60 -7.93
C GLN A 48 -1.47 -16.98 -7.82
N ASN A 49 -1.69 -17.71 -6.72
CA ASN A 49 -1.24 -19.09 -6.49
C ASN A 49 0.28 -19.28 -6.73
N LEU A 50 1.10 -18.36 -6.21
CA LEU A 50 2.55 -18.48 -6.28
C LEU A 50 3.05 -19.56 -5.32
N ASP A 51 4.12 -20.28 -5.70
CA ASP A 51 4.77 -21.24 -4.81
C ASP A 51 5.33 -20.56 -3.57
N THR A 52 5.86 -19.34 -3.73
CA THR A 52 6.44 -18.53 -2.66
C THR A 52 6.18 -17.04 -2.93
N TYR A 53 5.82 -16.32 -1.88
CA TYR A 53 5.66 -14.87 -1.88
C TYR A 53 6.81 -14.24 -1.08
N ASN A 54 7.77 -13.63 -1.76
CA ASN A 54 8.86 -12.88 -1.16
C ASN A 54 8.56 -11.38 -1.31
N ILE A 55 8.11 -10.75 -0.24
CA ILE A 55 7.40 -9.47 -0.28
C ILE A 55 8.30 -8.33 0.20
N ILE A 56 8.44 -7.31 -0.63
CA ILE A 56 8.86 -5.97 -0.22
C ILE A 56 7.60 -5.18 0.12
N HIS A 57 7.40 -4.88 1.40
CA HIS A 57 6.28 -4.08 1.88
C HIS A 57 6.73 -2.64 2.15
N ILE A 58 6.12 -1.71 1.43
CA ILE A 58 6.42 -0.27 1.50
C ILE A 58 5.23 0.42 2.15
N GLN A 59 5.40 0.78 3.43
CA GLN A 59 4.33 1.34 4.26
C GLN A 59 4.22 2.86 4.08
N GLY A 60 3.00 3.35 4.27
CA GLY A 60 2.72 4.78 4.36
C GLY A 60 3.17 5.42 5.67
N VAL A 61 2.61 6.58 6.00
CA VAL A 61 2.86 7.25 7.29
C VAL A 61 2.34 6.38 8.43
N MET A 62 3.24 6.03 9.33
CA MET A 62 2.95 5.14 10.44
C MET A 62 1.85 5.69 11.35
N GLY A 63 0.88 4.85 11.67
CA GLY A 63 -0.26 5.19 12.52
C GLY A 63 -1.42 5.89 11.77
N SER A 64 -1.34 6.11 10.47
CA SER A 64 -2.49 6.55 9.68
C SER A 64 -3.49 5.40 9.48
N ALA A 65 -4.77 5.72 9.33
CA ALA A 65 -5.81 4.70 9.14
C ALA A 65 -5.54 3.82 7.92
N ALA A 66 -5.04 4.39 6.82
CA ALA A 66 -4.67 3.65 5.61
C ALA A 66 -3.52 2.67 5.88
N GLN A 67 -2.44 3.14 6.51
CA GLN A 67 -1.31 2.26 6.85
C GLN A 67 -1.76 1.12 7.79
N ILE A 68 -2.51 1.42 8.84
CA ILE A 68 -2.97 0.40 9.79
C ILE A 68 -3.82 -0.67 9.08
N GLY A 69 -4.77 -0.25 8.24
CA GLY A 69 -5.66 -1.18 7.55
C GLY A 69 -4.96 -2.01 6.47
N ARG A 70 -4.16 -1.37 5.62
CA ARG A 70 -3.44 -2.03 4.52
C ARG A 70 -2.32 -2.94 5.03
N THR A 71 -1.59 -2.53 6.09
CA THR A 71 -0.58 -3.37 6.75
C THR A 71 -1.20 -4.57 7.47
N GLY A 72 -2.29 -4.37 8.22
CA GLY A 72 -2.84 -5.39 9.11
C GLY A 72 -3.20 -6.68 8.38
N ALA A 73 -3.90 -6.57 7.25
CA ALA A 73 -4.28 -7.73 6.43
C ALA A 73 -3.05 -8.50 5.90
N LEU A 74 -2.00 -7.79 5.45
CA LEU A 74 -0.79 -8.42 4.95
C LEU A 74 -0.01 -9.12 6.07
N ASP A 75 0.13 -8.48 7.23
CA ASP A 75 0.83 -9.06 8.37
C ASP A 75 0.14 -10.34 8.87
N GLU A 76 -1.21 -10.35 8.93
CA GLU A 76 -1.99 -11.54 9.29
C GLU A 76 -1.77 -12.68 8.29
N GLN A 77 -1.76 -12.38 7.00
CA GLN A 77 -1.54 -13.38 5.96
C GLN A 77 -0.12 -13.96 6.01
N VAL A 78 0.89 -13.12 6.19
CA VAL A 78 2.30 -13.54 6.35
C VAL A 78 2.46 -14.42 7.60
N ALA A 79 1.82 -14.06 8.70
CA ALA A 79 1.89 -14.84 9.94
C ALA A 79 1.18 -16.21 9.84
N ALA A 80 0.19 -16.33 8.97
CA ALA A 80 -0.62 -17.54 8.82
C ALA A 80 -0.07 -18.55 7.80
N ASN A 81 0.88 -18.17 6.94
CA ASN A 81 1.31 -18.97 5.80
C ASN A 81 2.84 -19.02 5.66
N ASP A 82 3.41 -20.19 5.76
CA ASP A 82 4.87 -20.43 5.72
C ASP A 82 5.54 -20.06 4.37
N ASN A 83 4.77 -19.97 3.29
CA ASN A 83 5.26 -19.57 1.97
C ASN A 83 5.17 -18.07 1.69
N TRP A 84 4.73 -17.27 2.66
CA TRP A 84 4.72 -15.82 2.62
C TRP A 84 5.86 -15.26 3.46
N ASN A 85 6.83 -14.61 2.82
CA ASN A 85 8.05 -14.13 3.45
C ASN A 85 8.13 -12.62 3.35
N MET A 86 8.24 -11.95 4.49
CA MET A 86 8.50 -10.52 4.53
C MET A 86 10.00 -10.26 4.35
N VAL A 87 10.42 -9.90 3.13
CA VAL A 87 11.84 -9.59 2.80
C VAL A 87 12.27 -8.29 3.46
N THR A 88 11.41 -7.29 3.41
CA THR A 88 11.53 -6.03 4.16
C THR A 88 10.16 -5.40 4.36
N GLN A 89 9.99 -4.67 5.46
CA GLN A 89 8.82 -3.86 5.77
C GLN A 89 9.32 -2.52 6.29
N GLN A 90 9.14 -1.45 5.52
CA GLN A 90 9.67 -0.13 5.86
C GLN A 90 8.70 0.97 5.42
N THR A 91 8.60 2.03 6.22
CA THR A 91 7.82 3.19 5.84
C THR A 91 8.57 4.07 4.83
N ALA A 92 7.86 4.48 3.79
CA ALA A 92 8.31 5.52 2.86
C ALA A 92 7.50 6.82 3.03
N GLU A 93 6.59 6.88 4.02
CA GLU A 93 5.82 8.09 4.37
C GLU A 93 5.08 8.71 3.17
N TRP A 94 4.51 7.86 2.31
CA TRP A 94 3.84 8.22 1.04
C TRP A 94 4.77 8.81 -0.03
N ASN A 95 6.09 8.71 0.13
CA ASN A 95 7.08 9.35 -0.75
C ASN A 95 7.69 8.37 -1.75
N ALA A 96 7.60 8.70 -3.05
CA ALA A 96 8.11 7.88 -4.13
C ALA A 96 9.64 7.71 -4.12
N GLU A 97 10.39 8.77 -3.79
CA GLU A 97 11.86 8.71 -3.77
C GLU A 97 12.36 7.82 -2.63
N THR A 98 11.73 7.91 -1.46
CA THR A 98 12.04 7.02 -0.32
C THR A 98 11.70 5.57 -0.66
N ALA A 99 10.57 5.31 -1.31
CA ALA A 99 10.18 3.99 -1.77
C ALA A 99 11.21 3.42 -2.77
N GLN A 100 11.68 4.23 -3.73
CA GLN A 100 12.72 3.85 -4.67
C GLN A 100 14.02 3.45 -3.95
N GLN A 101 14.43 4.20 -2.93
CA GLN A 101 15.64 3.92 -2.15
C GLN A 101 15.50 2.61 -1.36
N ILE A 102 14.33 2.31 -0.79
CA ILE A 102 14.05 1.07 -0.08
C ILE A 102 14.22 -0.12 -1.04
N VAL A 103 13.56 -0.10 -2.20
CA VAL A 103 13.64 -1.19 -3.19
C VAL A 103 15.05 -1.33 -3.73
N GLN A 104 15.74 -0.22 -4.05
CA GLN A 104 17.13 -0.26 -4.49
C GLN A 104 18.04 -0.92 -3.45
N SER A 105 17.85 -0.63 -2.16
CA SER A 105 18.62 -1.24 -1.07
C SER A 105 18.41 -2.76 -0.98
N VAL A 106 17.19 -3.25 -1.23
CA VAL A 106 16.90 -4.69 -1.28
C VAL A 106 17.61 -5.33 -2.48
N ILE A 107 17.54 -4.71 -3.66
CA ILE A 107 18.23 -5.16 -4.87
C ILE A 107 19.74 -5.25 -4.63
N ASP A 108 20.34 -4.20 -4.09
CA ASP A 108 21.78 -4.12 -3.82
C ASP A 108 22.24 -5.17 -2.78
N SER A 109 21.34 -5.57 -1.89
CA SER A 109 21.62 -6.63 -0.89
C SER A 109 21.60 -8.05 -1.47
N GLY A 110 21.13 -8.22 -2.71
CA GLY A 110 20.99 -9.52 -3.37
C GLY A 110 19.90 -10.42 -2.81
N LYS A 111 18.95 -9.87 -2.02
CA LYS A 111 17.81 -10.64 -1.54
C LYS A 111 16.82 -10.88 -2.68
N GLU A 112 16.32 -12.11 -2.76
CA GLU A 112 15.27 -12.46 -3.72
C GLU A 112 13.91 -11.92 -3.27
N PHE A 113 13.13 -11.40 -4.23
CA PHE A 113 11.76 -10.95 -4.04
C PHE A 113 10.98 -11.12 -5.35
N ASN A 114 9.66 -11.25 -5.24
CA ASN A 114 8.75 -11.36 -6.37
C ASN A 114 7.44 -10.58 -6.18
N VAL A 115 7.31 -9.85 -5.08
CA VAL A 115 6.14 -9.00 -4.80
C VAL A 115 6.59 -7.66 -4.24
N ILE A 116 6.09 -6.58 -4.82
CA ILE A 116 6.07 -5.23 -4.26
C ILE A 116 4.64 -4.95 -3.78
N TYR A 117 4.46 -4.81 -2.47
CA TYR A 117 3.23 -4.35 -1.87
C TYR A 117 3.46 -2.93 -1.36
N ALA A 118 3.06 -1.94 -2.15
CA ALA A 118 3.18 -0.53 -1.80
C ALA A 118 1.81 0.02 -1.39
N GLU A 119 1.72 0.64 -0.22
CA GLU A 119 0.44 1.09 0.35
C GLU A 119 -0.15 2.32 -0.33
N ASN A 120 0.50 2.87 -1.37
CA ASN A 120 -0.11 3.80 -2.32
C ASN A 120 0.61 3.80 -3.66
N ASP A 121 0.00 4.47 -4.64
CA ASP A 121 0.49 4.53 -6.01
C ASP A 121 1.82 5.27 -6.16
N ASP A 122 2.02 6.39 -5.45
CA ASP A 122 3.27 7.13 -5.53
C ASP A 122 4.46 6.28 -5.07
N MET A 123 4.29 5.50 -4.00
CA MET A 123 5.32 4.58 -3.53
C MET A 123 5.51 3.40 -4.50
N ALA A 124 4.42 2.86 -5.10
CA ALA A 124 4.53 1.84 -6.14
C ALA A 124 5.31 2.34 -7.35
N LYS A 125 5.06 3.58 -7.79
CA LYS A 125 5.82 4.26 -8.85
C LYS A 125 7.30 4.40 -8.50
N GLY A 126 7.62 4.75 -7.26
CA GLY A 126 9.00 4.80 -6.76
C GLY A 126 9.67 3.43 -6.82
N ALA A 127 8.96 2.39 -6.39
CA ALA A 127 9.44 1.01 -6.46
C ALA A 127 9.74 0.58 -7.91
N VAL A 128 8.81 0.84 -8.83
CA VAL A 128 8.99 0.55 -10.27
C VAL A 128 10.20 1.26 -10.84
N ALA A 129 10.45 2.52 -10.46
CA ALA A 129 11.64 3.24 -10.92
C ALA A 129 12.96 2.56 -10.51
N ALA A 130 13.00 1.86 -9.37
CA ALA A 130 14.17 1.05 -8.98
C ALA A 130 14.27 -0.24 -9.81
N LEU A 131 13.14 -0.91 -10.08
CA LEU A 131 13.10 -2.11 -10.93
C LEU A 131 13.58 -1.79 -12.35
N ASP A 132 13.06 -0.74 -12.96
CA ASP A 132 13.42 -0.28 -14.31
C ASP A 132 14.91 0.05 -14.43
N LYS A 133 15.44 0.80 -13.45
CA LYS A 133 16.86 1.16 -13.41
C LYS A 133 17.80 -0.04 -13.39
N THR A 134 17.33 -1.15 -12.83
CA THR A 134 18.10 -2.41 -12.70
C THR A 134 17.69 -3.48 -13.71
N ASN A 135 16.78 -3.16 -14.63
CA ASN A 135 16.22 -4.06 -15.64
C ASN A 135 15.56 -5.31 -15.05
N ILE A 136 14.93 -5.20 -13.88
CA ILE A 136 14.14 -6.26 -13.28
C ILE A 136 12.75 -6.22 -13.90
N SER A 137 12.31 -7.33 -14.49
CA SER A 137 11.01 -7.40 -15.17
C SER A 137 9.86 -7.41 -14.15
N HIS A 138 8.82 -6.62 -14.40
CA HIS A 138 7.69 -6.47 -13.49
C HIS A 138 6.37 -6.31 -14.26
N GLY A 139 5.25 -6.55 -13.57
CA GLY A 139 3.91 -6.45 -14.14
C GLY A 139 3.34 -7.81 -14.56
N VAL A 140 2.30 -7.77 -15.38
CA VAL A 140 1.53 -8.96 -15.77
C VAL A 140 2.36 -9.96 -16.54
N GLY A 141 2.47 -11.18 -16.00
CA GLY A 141 3.26 -12.26 -16.60
C GLY A 141 4.78 -12.07 -16.54
N LYS A 142 5.25 -11.24 -15.61
CA LYS A 142 6.66 -10.94 -15.36
C LYS A 142 7.10 -11.47 -14.01
N ASP A 143 8.39 -11.24 -13.67
CA ASP A 143 9.02 -11.80 -12.48
C ASP A 143 8.55 -11.18 -11.16
N VAL A 144 8.16 -9.91 -11.20
CA VAL A 144 7.74 -9.16 -10.01
C VAL A 144 6.31 -8.64 -10.15
N ILE A 145 5.47 -8.99 -9.20
CA ILE A 145 4.13 -8.42 -9.01
C ILE A 145 4.29 -7.03 -8.39
N VAL A 146 3.61 -6.03 -8.97
CA VAL A 146 3.53 -4.67 -8.44
C VAL A 146 2.10 -4.37 -8.04
N MET A 147 1.92 -3.95 -6.78
CA MET A 147 0.63 -3.57 -6.20
C MET A 147 0.68 -2.15 -5.68
N GLY A 148 -0.38 -1.38 -5.95
CA GLY A 148 -0.62 -0.04 -5.48
C GLY A 148 -2.01 0.12 -4.86
N PHE A 149 -2.28 1.31 -4.34
CA PHE A 149 -3.58 1.75 -3.83
C PHE A 149 -3.77 3.23 -4.20
N ASP A 150 -4.99 3.70 -4.17
CA ASP A 150 -5.53 5.05 -4.42
C ASP A 150 -6.18 5.20 -5.80
N CYS A 151 -5.98 4.28 -6.74
CA CYS A 151 -6.57 4.29 -8.08
C CYS A 151 -6.36 5.62 -8.82
N ASN A 152 -5.18 6.21 -8.71
CA ASN A 152 -4.81 7.39 -9.47
C ASN A 152 -4.93 7.11 -10.97
N LYS A 153 -5.43 8.08 -11.75
CA LYS A 153 -5.62 7.89 -13.19
C LYS A 153 -4.39 7.33 -13.90
N TRP A 154 -3.22 7.85 -13.60
CA TRP A 154 -1.95 7.40 -14.20
C TRP A 154 -1.56 5.98 -13.75
N ALA A 155 -1.89 5.57 -12.50
CA ALA A 155 -1.67 4.22 -12.00
C ALA A 155 -2.60 3.21 -12.70
N LEU A 156 -3.87 3.59 -12.92
CA LEU A 156 -4.80 2.79 -13.72
C LEU A 156 -4.36 2.66 -15.18
N GLU A 157 -3.70 3.66 -15.76
CA GLU A 157 -3.09 3.58 -17.09
C GLU A 157 -1.95 2.56 -17.12
N GLU A 158 -1.09 2.50 -16.09
CA GLU A 158 -0.04 1.49 -15.92
C GLU A 158 -0.62 0.08 -15.72
N LEU A 159 -1.70 -0.05 -14.96
CA LEU A 159 -2.43 -1.31 -14.78
C LEU A 159 -2.99 -1.83 -16.11
N LEU A 160 -3.64 -0.96 -16.89
CA LEU A 160 -4.19 -1.29 -18.21
C LEU A 160 -3.10 -1.66 -19.22
N ALA A 161 -1.92 -1.07 -19.11
CA ALA A 161 -0.76 -1.40 -19.93
C ALA A 161 -0.08 -2.72 -19.52
N GLY A 162 -0.47 -3.28 -18.38
CA GLY A 162 0.13 -4.51 -17.83
C GLY A 162 1.47 -4.29 -17.13
N ASN A 163 1.84 -3.05 -16.86
CA ASN A 163 3.08 -2.70 -16.13
C ASN A 163 2.92 -2.91 -14.62
N TRP A 164 1.71 -2.85 -14.12
CA TRP A 164 1.31 -3.18 -12.75
C TRP A 164 0.32 -4.33 -12.73
N ASN A 165 0.13 -4.95 -11.57
CA ASN A 165 -0.69 -6.13 -11.41
C ASN A 165 -1.97 -5.86 -10.63
N TYR A 166 -1.94 -4.93 -9.70
CA TYR A 166 -3.07 -4.59 -8.82
C TYR A 166 -3.02 -3.12 -8.43
N ASP A 167 -4.19 -2.53 -8.33
CA ASP A 167 -4.43 -1.22 -7.76
C ASP A 167 -5.82 -1.25 -7.11
N GLY A 168 -5.94 -0.79 -5.88
CA GLY A 168 -7.16 -0.90 -5.09
C GLY A 168 -7.52 0.36 -4.31
N GLN A 169 -8.81 0.49 -4.00
CA GLN A 169 -9.35 1.51 -3.11
C GLN A 169 -10.63 1.01 -2.44
#